data_f73692667296ad198aa2ec426cc2904c
#
_entry.id   f73692667296ad198aa2ec426cc2904c
#
_cell.length_a   1.000
_cell.length_b   1.000
_cell.length_c   1.000
_cell.angle_alpha   90.00
_cell.angle_beta   90.00
_cell.angle_gamma   90.00
#
_symmetry.space_group_name_H-M   'P 1'
#
loop_
_entity.id
_entity.type
_entity.pdbx_description
1 polymer ?
#
loop_
_entity_poly.entity_id
_entity_poly.type
_entity_poly.pdbx_seq_one_letter_code
_entity_poly.pdbx_strand_id
1 'polypeptide(L)'
;AALVLRPRWMWALVTLALLCSALLFVKHVPLSTGHEGHHEHGHDYGMHLRGMWLALAVAASFIVYFLHRVMRELSEREEELARVRERTAQHERLAALATLAAGAAHELASPLSTIAVVSKELERRLERSASSEEIADARLVREQVERCRGILSQMAADAGEPFGDVTRPLTPAELVALALQDLTGSERVKVSISAEAAAASLLVLPRPLAQALRSLLKNALDASPVDTGVNLLVTRSGGEWRLEVQDRGSGMTPEVEAHAIEPFFTTKPTGQGMGLGLFLSKSVAEQHGGRLELASSAGVGTRAALIVPEIPPATICHSPAQPRNARG
;
A
#
# COMPACT_ATOMS: atom_id res chain seq x y z
N ALA A 1 -20.52 -12.13 -18.54
CA ALA A 1 -21.09 -12.80 -17.38
C ALA A 1 -21.27 -14.28 -17.75
N ALA A 2 -20.22 -15.09 -17.58
CA ALA A 2 -20.29 -16.53 -17.79
C ALA A 2 -21.17 -17.10 -16.67
N LEU A 3 -22.20 -17.82 -17.08
CA LEU A 3 -23.09 -18.59 -16.21
C LEU A 3 -22.28 -19.72 -15.59
N VAL A 4 -21.52 -19.42 -14.54
CA VAL A 4 -20.80 -20.45 -13.78
C VAL A 4 -21.86 -21.21 -12.98
N LEU A 5 -22.31 -22.34 -13.51
CA LEU A 5 -23.16 -23.24 -12.76
C LEU A 5 -22.44 -23.60 -11.45
N ARG A 6 -23.14 -23.44 -10.32
CA ARG A 6 -22.59 -23.84 -9.01
C ARG A 6 -22.16 -25.32 -9.10
N PRO A 7 -21.05 -25.72 -8.48
CA PRO A 7 -20.49 -27.08 -8.59
C PRO A 7 -21.52 -28.21 -8.41
N ARG A 8 -22.50 -27.99 -7.53
CA ARG A 8 -23.61 -28.90 -7.28
C ARG A 8 -24.48 -29.16 -8.51
N TRP A 9 -24.67 -28.18 -9.38
CA TRP A 9 -25.47 -28.34 -10.60
C TRP A 9 -24.72 -29.09 -11.69
N MET A 10 -23.38 -28.92 -11.77
CA MET A 10 -22.57 -29.70 -12.72
C MET A 10 -22.59 -31.19 -12.36
N TRP A 11 -22.41 -31.53 -11.08
CA TRP A 11 -22.51 -32.89 -10.61
C TRP A 11 -23.94 -33.47 -10.77
N ALA A 12 -24.97 -32.66 -10.55
CA ALA A 12 -26.36 -33.06 -10.79
C ALA A 12 -26.62 -33.38 -12.25
N LEU A 13 -26.08 -32.60 -13.20
CA LEU A 13 -26.20 -32.89 -14.63
C LEU A 13 -25.45 -34.18 -15.04
N VAL A 14 -24.24 -34.40 -14.50
CA VAL A 14 -23.48 -35.63 -14.77
C VAL A 14 -24.19 -36.84 -14.21
N THR A 15 -24.68 -36.78 -12.98
CA THR A 15 -25.45 -37.90 -12.38
C THR A 15 -26.75 -38.16 -13.14
N LEU A 16 -27.45 -37.12 -13.57
CA LEU A 16 -28.67 -37.28 -14.40
C LEU A 16 -28.34 -37.91 -15.75
N ALA A 17 -27.27 -37.46 -16.43
CA ALA A 17 -26.87 -38.04 -17.72
C ALA A 17 -26.47 -39.51 -17.59
N LEU A 18 -25.74 -39.86 -16.52
CA LEU A 18 -25.36 -41.24 -16.23
C LEU A 18 -26.59 -42.14 -15.90
N LEU A 19 -27.56 -41.60 -15.15
CA LEU A 19 -28.81 -42.29 -14.85
C LEU A 19 -29.66 -42.53 -16.13
N CYS A 20 -29.81 -41.50 -16.97
CA CYS A 20 -30.50 -41.64 -18.25
C CYS A 20 -29.82 -42.68 -19.16
N SER A 21 -28.46 -42.63 -19.22
CA SER A 21 -27.69 -43.61 -19.96
C SER A 21 -27.85 -45.03 -19.39
N ALA A 22 -27.86 -45.21 -18.07
CA ALA A 22 -28.12 -46.51 -17.42
C ALA A 22 -29.54 -47.03 -17.69
N LEU A 23 -30.54 -46.15 -17.74
CA LEU A 23 -31.93 -46.53 -18.02
C LEU A 23 -32.10 -47.14 -19.42
N LEU A 24 -31.32 -46.64 -20.42
CA LEU A 24 -31.30 -47.21 -21.78
C LEU A 24 -30.81 -48.66 -21.79
N PHE A 25 -29.93 -49.06 -20.88
CA PHE A 25 -29.52 -50.49 -20.76
C PHE A 25 -30.61 -51.38 -20.19
N VAL A 26 -31.52 -50.85 -19.38
CA VAL A 26 -32.58 -51.61 -18.74
C VAL A 26 -33.81 -51.71 -19.65
N LYS A 27 -34.09 -50.65 -20.42
CA LYS A 27 -35.28 -50.56 -21.30
C LYS A 27 -34.87 -50.33 -22.76
N HIS A 28 -34.03 -51.20 -23.34
CA HIS A 28 -33.76 -51.13 -24.76
C HIS A 28 -34.78 -51.96 -25.53
N VAL A 29 -35.32 -51.43 -26.61
CA VAL A 29 -36.08 -52.17 -27.60
C VAL A 29 -35.10 -52.81 -28.55
N PRO A 30 -35.02 -54.16 -28.67
CA PRO A 30 -34.10 -54.78 -29.60
C PRO A 30 -34.54 -54.45 -31.03
N LEU A 31 -33.62 -53.79 -31.76
CA LEU A 31 -33.80 -53.61 -33.19
C LEU A 31 -33.70 -54.99 -33.85
N SER A 32 -34.79 -55.49 -34.38
CA SER A 32 -34.83 -56.70 -35.16
C SER A 32 -34.11 -56.46 -36.50
N THR A 33 -32.80 -56.63 -36.52
CA THR A 33 -32.06 -56.79 -37.75
C THR A 33 -32.19 -58.24 -38.16
N GLY A 34 -33.00 -58.51 -39.22
CA GLY A 34 -33.29 -59.84 -39.75
C GLY A 34 -32.08 -60.55 -40.36
N HIS A 35 -31.19 -61.03 -39.49
CA HIS A 35 -30.14 -61.99 -39.82
C HIS A 35 -30.21 -63.13 -38.80
N GLU A 36 -30.83 -64.23 -39.17
CA GLU A 36 -30.76 -65.50 -38.51
C GLU A 36 -29.34 -66.08 -38.62
N GLY A 37 -28.61 -66.15 -37.51
CA GLY A 37 -27.32 -66.82 -37.49
C GLY A 37 -26.56 -66.65 -36.15
N HIS A 38 -26.52 -67.72 -35.38
CA HIS A 38 -25.61 -68.04 -34.26
C HIS A 38 -25.89 -67.45 -32.87
N HIS A 39 -26.44 -68.26 -32.05
CA HIS A 39 -26.81 -68.12 -30.63
C HIS A 39 -25.65 -68.27 -29.64
N GLU A 40 -24.42 -67.76 -29.86
CA GLU A 40 -23.34 -67.91 -28.87
C GLU A 40 -22.66 -66.59 -28.35
N HIS A 41 -23.04 -65.46 -28.84
CA HIS A 41 -22.34 -64.19 -28.43
C HIS A 41 -23.11 -63.22 -27.51
N GLY A 42 -24.29 -63.67 -26.98
CA GLY A 42 -25.13 -62.78 -26.16
C GLY A 42 -24.51 -62.33 -24.82
N HIS A 43 -23.60 -63.11 -24.25
CA HIS A 43 -22.97 -62.80 -22.95
C HIS A 43 -21.79 -61.83 -23.06
N ASP A 44 -21.07 -61.87 -24.17
CA ASP A 44 -19.91 -61.02 -24.43
C ASP A 44 -20.34 -59.60 -24.73
N TYR A 45 -21.44 -59.40 -25.47
CA TYR A 45 -21.99 -58.07 -25.76
C TYR A 45 -22.41 -57.29 -24.50
N GLY A 46 -23.03 -57.95 -23.52
CA GLY A 46 -23.48 -57.34 -22.28
C GLY A 46 -22.32 -56.86 -21.41
N MET A 47 -21.22 -57.60 -21.41
CA MET A 47 -20.04 -57.23 -20.66
C MET A 47 -19.27 -56.06 -21.32
N HIS A 48 -19.17 -56.03 -22.62
CA HIS A 48 -18.57 -54.97 -23.41
C HIS A 48 -19.31 -53.62 -23.24
N LEU A 49 -20.64 -53.64 -23.33
CA LEU A 49 -21.50 -52.47 -23.10
C LEU A 49 -21.37 -51.90 -21.67
N ARG A 50 -21.29 -52.75 -20.64
CA ARG A 50 -21.06 -52.33 -19.26
C ARG A 50 -19.69 -51.69 -19.10
N GLY A 51 -18.65 -52.22 -19.74
CA GLY A 51 -17.31 -51.65 -19.78
C GLY A 51 -17.26 -50.27 -20.42
N MET A 52 -17.94 -50.11 -21.57
CA MET A 52 -18.07 -48.80 -22.25
C MET A 52 -18.79 -47.76 -21.37
N TRP A 53 -19.89 -48.15 -20.69
CA TRP A 53 -20.62 -47.26 -19.81
C TRP A 53 -19.75 -46.81 -18.61
N LEU A 54 -19.02 -47.75 -18.00
CA LEU A 54 -18.11 -47.45 -16.90
C LEU A 54 -16.98 -46.49 -17.36
N ALA A 55 -16.39 -46.74 -18.53
CA ALA A 55 -15.38 -45.87 -19.11
C ALA A 55 -15.93 -44.45 -19.36
N LEU A 56 -17.15 -44.33 -19.88
CA LEU A 56 -17.83 -43.05 -20.09
C LEU A 56 -18.07 -42.31 -18.77
N ALA A 57 -18.54 -43.04 -17.73
CA ALA A 57 -18.78 -42.47 -16.41
C ALA A 57 -17.50 -41.92 -15.77
N VAL A 58 -16.40 -42.68 -15.86
CA VAL A 58 -15.09 -42.26 -15.37
C VAL A 58 -14.58 -41.03 -16.13
N ALA A 59 -14.65 -41.07 -17.47
CA ALA A 59 -14.22 -39.96 -18.32
C ALA A 59 -15.02 -38.68 -18.06
N ALA A 60 -16.35 -38.78 -17.98
CA ALA A 60 -17.23 -37.64 -17.69
C ALA A 60 -16.93 -37.04 -16.31
N SER A 61 -16.77 -37.90 -15.30
CA SER A 61 -16.41 -37.44 -13.93
C SER A 61 -15.06 -36.76 -13.89
N PHE A 62 -14.07 -37.29 -14.59
CA PHE A 62 -12.75 -36.71 -14.69
C PHE A 62 -12.77 -35.34 -15.39
N ILE A 63 -13.49 -35.24 -16.52
CA ILE A 63 -13.62 -33.98 -17.26
C ILE A 63 -14.25 -32.89 -16.36
N VAL A 64 -15.35 -33.22 -15.68
CA VAL A 64 -16.04 -32.27 -14.80
C VAL A 64 -15.15 -31.86 -13.62
N TYR A 65 -14.46 -32.83 -13.00
CA TYR A 65 -13.51 -32.53 -11.93
C TYR A 65 -12.36 -31.59 -12.40
N PHE A 66 -11.77 -31.95 -13.55
CA PHE A 66 -10.65 -31.15 -14.11
C PHE A 66 -11.10 -29.75 -14.51
N LEU A 67 -12.25 -29.63 -15.20
CA LEU A 67 -12.79 -28.33 -15.58
C LEU A 67 -13.10 -27.47 -14.36
N HIS A 68 -13.69 -28.07 -13.33
CA HIS A 68 -13.96 -27.35 -12.09
C HIS A 68 -12.67 -26.88 -11.39
N ARG A 69 -11.63 -27.72 -11.39
CA ARG A 69 -10.33 -27.36 -10.82
C ARG A 69 -9.69 -26.20 -11.57
N VAL A 70 -9.69 -26.24 -12.91
CA VAL A 70 -9.15 -25.17 -13.75
C VAL A 70 -9.92 -23.86 -13.57
N MET A 71 -11.25 -23.92 -13.54
CA MET A 71 -12.08 -22.74 -13.31
C MET A 71 -11.83 -22.09 -11.94
N ARG A 72 -11.64 -22.89 -10.90
CA ARG A 72 -11.30 -22.38 -9.57
C ARG A 72 -9.93 -21.68 -9.58
N GLU A 73 -8.92 -22.32 -10.15
CA GLU A 73 -7.57 -21.75 -10.27
C GLU A 73 -7.57 -20.41 -11.04
N LEU A 74 -8.34 -20.35 -12.14
CA LEU A 74 -8.49 -19.11 -12.94
C LEU A 74 -9.18 -18.02 -12.13
N SER A 75 -10.25 -18.36 -11.40
CA SER A 75 -10.97 -17.38 -10.57
C SER A 75 -10.10 -16.81 -9.45
N GLU A 76 -9.31 -17.66 -8.79
CA GLU A 76 -8.38 -17.23 -7.74
C GLU A 76 -7.30 -16.28 -8.30
N ARG A 77 -6.76 -16.57 -9.49
CA ARG A 77 -5.80 -15.70 -10.18
C ARG A 77 -6.42 -14.38 -10.65
N GLU A 78 -7.66 -14.40 -11.16
CA GLU A 78 -8.38 -13.18 -11.56
C GLU A 78 -8.61 -12.26 -10.36
N GLU A 79 -8.99 -12.79 -9.20
CA GLU A 79 -9.14 -12.03 -7.97
C GLU A 79 -7.81 -11.44 -7.49
N GLU A 80 -6.72 -12.20 -7.55
CA GLU A 80 -5.39 -11.71 -7.20
C GLU A 80 -4.93 -10.57 -8.13
N LEU A 81 -5.10 -10.76 -9.44
CA LEU A 81 -4.80 -9.72 -10.42
C LEU A 81 -5.65 -8.46 -10.24
N ALA A 82 -6.94 -8.62 -9.90
CA ALA A 82 -7.82 -7.48 -9.62
C ALA A 82 -7.32 -6.68 -8.41
N ARG A 83 -6.95 -7.36 -7.32
CA ARG A 83 -6.38 -6.73 -6.11
C ARG A 83 -5.06 -5.99 -6.40
N VAL A 84 -4.17 -6.62 -7.18
CA VAL A 84 -2.89 -5.99 -7.57
C VAL A 84 -3.15 -4.75 -8.43
N ARG A 85 -4.05 -4.84 -9.42
CA ARG A 85 -4.41 -3.70 -10.30
C ARG A 85 -5.01 -2.54 -9.51
N GLU A 86 -5.88 -2.83 -8.56
CA GLU A 86 -6.50 -1.79 -7.72
C GLU A 86 -5.45 -1.06 -6.87
N ARG A 87 -4.53 -1.81 -6.25
CA ARG A 87 -3.39 -1.23 -5.51
C ARG A 87 -2.49 -0.38 -6.41
N THR A 88 -2.14 -0.90 -7.60
CA THR A 88 -1.31 -0.15 -8.55
C THR A 88 -1.99 1.14 -8.98
N ALA A 89 -3.28 1.10 -9.34
CA ALA A 89 -4.03 2.29 -9.71
C ALA A 89 -4.13 3.33 -8.58
N GLN A 90 -4.24 2.87 -7.34
CA GLN A 90 -4.22 3.73 -6.16
C GLN A 90 -2.85 4.39 -5.98
N HIS A 91 -1.75 3.63 -6.11
CA HIS A 91 -0.39 4.16 -6.06
C HIS A 91 -0.10 5.16 -7.20
N GLU A 92 -0.54 4.87 -8.43
CA GLU A 92 -0.39 5.78 -9.57
C GLU A 92 -1.14 7.10 -9.36
N ARG A 93 -2.37 7.06 -8.84
CA ARG A 93 -3.15 8.28 -8.50
C ARG A 93 -2.45 9.12 -7.45
N LEU A 94 -1.86 8.47 -6.44
CA LEU A 94 -1.16 9.16 -5.37
C LEU A 94 0.17 9.75 -5.85
N ALA A 95 0.93 9.03 -6.67
CA ALA A 95 2.14 9.54 -7.30
C ALA A 95 1.84 10.74 -8.21
N ALA A 96 0.74 10.68 -8.97
CA ALA A 96 0.30 11.81 -9.81
C ALA A 96 -0.09 13.02 -8.95
N LEU A 97 -0.84 12.81 -7.84
CA LEU A 97 -1.19 13.87 -6.91
C LEU A 97 0.04 14.47 -6.22
N ALA A 98 1.00 13.63 -5.83
CA ALA A 98 2.27 14.08 -5.25
C ALA A 98 3.07 14.94 -6.23
N THR A 99 3.18 14.52 -7.49
CA THR A 99 3.87 15.27 -8.54
C THR A 99 3.18 16.60 -8.83
N LEU A 100 1.84 16.60 -8.90
CA LEU A 100 1.06 17.84 -9.09
C LEU A 100 1.22 18.77 -7.89
N ALA A 101 1.22 18.24 -6.66
CA ALA A 101 1.41 19.03 -5.45
C ALA A 101 2.80 19.67 -5.40
N ALA A 102 3.86 18.92 -5.75
CA ALA A 102 5.22 19.43 -5.81
C ALA A 102 5.38 20.52 -6.91
N GLY A 103 4.82 20.29 -8.09
CA GLY A 103 4.81 21.26 -9.20
C GLY A 103 4.05 22.54 -8.82
N ALA A 104 2.84 22.39 -8.28
CA ALA A 104 2.03 23.52 -7.82
C ALA A 104 2.71 24.29 -6.69
N ALA A 105 3.35 23.61 -5.74
CA ALA A 105 4.09 24.24 -4.66
C ALA A 105 5.25 25.09 -5.21
N HIS A 106 5.99 24.58 -6.20
CA HIS A 106 7.08 25.32 -6.83
C HIS A 106 6.59 26.55 -7.60
N GLU A 107 5.53 26.40 -8.42
CA GLU A 107 4.97 27.51 -9.18
C GLU A 107 4.27 28.56 -8.31
N LEU A 108 3.63 28.16 -7.21
CA LEU A 108 2.97 29.09 -6.29
C LEU A 108 3.94 29.73 -5.29
N ALA A 109 5.09 29.14 -5.01
CA ALA A 109 6.11 29.73 -4.14
C ALA A 109 6.63 31.08 -4.67
N SER A 110 6.76 31.23 -6.00
CA SER A 110 7.22 32.46 -6.63
C SER A 110 6.24 33.63 -6.44
N PRO A 111 4.94 33.56 -6.83
CA PRO A 111 4.00 34.66 -6.62
C PRO A 111 3.78 34.97 -5.13
N LEU A 112 3.73 33.94 -4.28
CA LEU A 112 3.60 34.16 -2.83
C LEU A 112 4.80 34.87 -2.25
N SER A 113 6.02 34.60 -2.73
CA SER A 113 7.22 35.33 -2.33
C SER A 113 7.14 36.82 -2.71
N THR A 114 6.62 37.11 -3.91
CA THR A 114 6.39 38.48 -4.36
C THR A 114 5.36 39.20 -3.47
N ILE A 115 4.24 38.54 -3.16
CA ILE A 115 3.19 39.10 -2.29
C ILE A 115 3.75 39.32 -0.87
N ALA A 116 4.57 38.41 -0.33
CA ALA A 116 5.19 38.55 0.99
C ALA A 116 6.11 39.80 1.05
N VAL A 117 6.91 40.03 -0.01
CA VAL A 117 7.79 41.20 -0.09
C VAL A 117 6.97 42.49 -0.17
N VAL A 118 5.93 42.50 -1.03
CA VAL A 118 5.06 43.68 -1.17
C VAL A 118 4.28 43.98 0.12
N SER A 119 3.76 42.97 0.77
CA SER A 119 3.05 43.09 2.06
C SER A 119 3.95 43.66 3.16
N LYS A 120 5.21 43.18 3.22
CA LYS A 120 6.21 43.69 4.17
C LYS A 120 6.57 45.15 3.92
N GLU A 121 6.72 45.52 2.66
CA GLU A 121 7.00 46.93 2.30
C GLU A 121 5.79 47.83 2.57
N LEU A 122 4.56 47.33 2.35
CA LEU A 122 3.31 48.01 2.68
C LEU A 122 3.21 48.26 4.20
N GLU A 123 3.42 47.24 5.02
CA GLU A 123 3.47 47.33 6.49
C GLU A 123 4.45 48.44 6.93
N ARG A 124 5.67 48.41 6.35
CA ARG A 124 6.72 49.39 6.68
C ARG A 124 6.40 50.83 6.28
N ARG A 125 5.64 51.01 5.20
CA ARG A 125 5.17 52.35 4.80
C ARG A 125 4.05 52.85 5.69
N LEU A 126 3.10 51.96 6.03
CA LEU A 126 1.98 52.27 6.90
C LEU A 126 2.41 52.60 8.34
N GLU A 127 3.44 51.94 8.88
CA GLU A 127 4.03 52.27 10.21
C GLU A 127 4.43 53.73 10.35
N ARG A 128 4.65 54.43 9.24
CA ARG A 128 5.08 55.82 9.23
C ARG A 128 3.98 56.89 9.12
N SER A 129 2.76 56.47 8.69
CA SER A 129 1.71 57.44 8.32
C SER A 129 0.27 56.96 8.41
N ALA A 130 0.02 55.73 8.87
CA ALA A 130 -1.30 55.11 8.80
C ALA A 130 -1.95 54.93 10.19
N SER A 131 -3.25 54.61 10.17
CA SER A 131 -4.02 54.19 11.34
C SER A 131 -3.56 52.83 11.85
N SER A 132 -3.81 52.55 13.13
CA SER A 132 -3.52 51.23 13.74
C SER A 132 -4.23 50.07 13.01
N GLU A 133 -5.36 50.34 12.37
CA GLU A 133 -6.20 49.36 11.67
C GLU A 133 -5.57 48.96 10.33
N GLU A 134 -5.05 49.91 9.56
CA GLU A 134 -4.35 49.64 8.28
C GLU A 134 -3.05 48.86 8.47
N ILE A 135 -2.32 49.12 9.56
CA ILE A 135 -1.14 48.33 9.93
C ILE A 135 -1.53 46.90 10.31
N ALA A 136 -2.64 46.72 11.03
CA ALA A 136 -3.14 45.40 11.39
C ALA A 136 -3.55 44.58 10.15
N ASP A 137 -4.19 45.23 9.17
CA ASP A 137 -4.57 44.58 7.90
C ASP A 137 -3.38 44.14 7.07
N ALA A 138 -2.35 45.01 6.94
CA ALA A 138 -1.10 44.63 6.24
C ALA A 138 -0.38 43.45 6.91
N ARG A 139 -0.39 43.42 8.24
CA ARG A 139 0.18 42.34 9.03
C ARG A 139 -0.60 41.03 8.84
N LEU A 140 -1.91 41.10 8.81
CA LEU A 140 -2.79 39.94 8.55
C LEU A 140 -2.51 39.35 7.15
N VAL A 141 -2.41 40.20 6.11
CA VAL A 141 -2.08 39.75 4.75
C VAL A 141 -0.75 38.99 4.74
N ARG A 142 0.29 39.54 5.36
CA ARG A 142 1.61 38.91 5.47
C ARG A 142 1.53 37.56 6.17
N GLU A 143 0.80 37.46 7.27
CA GLU A 143 0.63 36.20 7.99
C GLU A 143 -0.08 35.13 7.14
N GLN A 144 -1.10 35.49 6.38
CA GLN A 144 -1.79 34.58 5.48
C GLN A 144 -0.88 34.10 4.34
N VAL A 145 -0.04 34.97 3.78
CA VAL A 145 0.92 34.61 2.73
C VAL A 145 1.97 33.63 3.26
N GLU A 146 2.54 33.88 4.44
CA GLU A 146 3.48 32.97 5.07
C GLU A 146 2.82 31.62 5.40
N ARG A 147 1.56 31.63 5.82
CA ARG A 147 0.79 30.41 6.03
C ARG A 147 0.60 29.61 4.74
N CYS A 148 0.24 30.27 3.63
CA CYS A 148 0.14 29.62 2.32
C CYS A 148 1.47 29.01 1.87
N ARG A 149 2.59 29.72 2.04
CA ARG A 149 3.93 29.19 1.74
C ARG A 149 4.26 27.96 2.60
N GLY A 150 3.93 28.01 3.88
CA GLY A 150 4.11 26.88 4.79
C GLY A 150 3.34 25.65 4.34
N ILE A 151 2.08 25.81 3.96
CA ILE A 151 1.24 24.72 3.43
C ILE A 151 1.85 24.14 2.15
N LEU A 152 2.24 24.97 1.20
CA LEU A 152 2.82 24.51 -0.07
C LEU A 152 4.18 23.82 0.13
N SER A 153 5.04 24.36 0.99
CA SER A 153 6.31 23.72 1.34
C SER A 153 6.09 22.37 2.00
N GLN A 154 5.05 22.24 2.82
CA GLN A 154 4.68 20.99 3.43
C GLN A 154 4.12 19.99 2.40
N MET A 155 3.31 20.46 1.44
CA MET A 155 2.84 19.63 0.33
C MET A 155 3.99 19.07 -0.50
N ALA A 156 4.97 19.90 -0.84
CA ALA A 156 6.16 19.46 -1.57
C ALA A 156 7.01 18.48 -0.77
N ALA A 157 7.19 18.72 0.52
CA ALA A 157 7.93 17.83 1.41
C ALA A 157 7.23 16.48 1.63
N ASP A 158 5.90 16.50 1.80
CA ASP A 158 5.10 15.29 1.98
C ASP A 158 4.93 14.50 0.68
N ALA A 159 4.95 15.18 -0.48
CA ALA A 159 4.94 14.54 -1.80
C ALA A 159 6.21 13.73 -2.07
N GLY A 160 7.32 14.04 -1.39
CA GLY A 160 8.63 13.40 -1.61
C GLY A 160 9.14 13.67 -3.04
N GLU A 161 10.42 13.95 -3.22
CA GLU A 161 10.98 13.91 -4.58
C GLU A 161 11.06 12.44 -5.06
N PRO A 162 10.25 11.99 -6.04
CA PRO A 162 10.12 10.56 -6.36
C PRO A 162 11.25 10.02 -7.23
N PHE A 163 12.25 10.81 -7.59
CA PHE A 163 13.17 10.40 -8.66
C PHE A 163 14.65 10.43 -8.25
N GLY A 164 15.29 9.26 -8.33
CA GLY A 164 16.74 9.11 -8.38
C GLY A 164 17.41 8.41 -7.21
N ASP A 165 16.67 7.97 -6.20
CA ASP A 165 17.29 7.23 -5.10
C ASP A 165 17.53 5.77 -5.50
N VAL A 166 18.73 5.27 -5.22
CA VAL A 166 19.12 3.89 -5.51
C VAL A 166 19.16 3.14 -4.18
N THR A 167 18.63 1.93 -4.18
CA THR A 167 18.75 1.02 -3.04
C THR A 167 20.20 0.83 -2.69
N ARG A 168 20.57 1.19 -1.46
CA ARG A 168 21.92 1.02 -0.94
C ARG A 168 21.92 0.57 0.52
N PRO A 169 22.99 -0.08 0.97
CA PRO A 169 23.16 -0.35 2.38
C PRO A 169 23.30 0.98 3.15
N LEU A 170 22.56 1.09 4.24
CA LEU A 170 22.53 2.25 5.11
C LEU A 170 22.61 1.79 6.56
N THR A 171 23.44 2.41 7.36
CA THR A 171 23.46 2.13 8.80
C THR A 171 22.25 2.78 9.49
N PRO A 172 21.73 2.20 10.58
CA PRO A 172 20.66 2.83 11.37
C PRO A 172 20.99 4.25 11.82
N ALA A 173 22.24 4.51 12.17
CA ALA A 173 22.69 5.85 12.58
C ALA A 173 22.61 6.87 11.45
N GLU A 174 23.00 6.50 10.23
CA GLU A 174 22.87 7.36 9.05
C GLU A 174 21.39 7.61 8.71
N LEU A 175 20.53 6.59 8.78
CA LEU A 175 19.10 6.74 8.55
C LEU A 175 18.46 7.71 9.57
N VAL A 176 18.79 7.56 10.85
CA VAL A 176 18.31 8.44 11.91
C VAL A 176 18.83 9.86 11.71
N ALA A 177 20.09 10.04 11.36
CA ALA A 177 20.66 11.36 11.07
C ALA A 177 19.90 12.05 9.92
N LEU A 178 19.62 11.33 8.82
CA LEU A 178 18.82 11.83 7.70
C LEU A 178 17.39 12.20 8.12
N ALA A 179 16.75 11.41 8.99
CA ALA A 179 15.39 11.68 9.46
C ALA A 179 15.33 12.90 10.40
N LEU A 180 16.36 13.12 11.21
CA LEU A 180 16.43 14.25 12.15
C LEU A 180 16.92 15.54 11.49
N GLN A 181 17.52 15.47 10.31
CA GLN A 181 17.98 16.64 9.58
C GLN A 181 16.81 17.59 9.33
N ASP A 182 16.98 18.88 9.69
CA ASP A 182 15.97 19.94 9.55
C ASP A 182 14.64 19.68 10.28
N LEU A 183 14.60 18.74 11.23
CA LEU A 183 13.43 18.49 12.06
C LEU A 183 13.40 19.43 13.26
N THR A 184 12.42 20.32 13.30
CA THR A 184 12.19 21.21 14.44
C THR A 184 11.84 20.39 15.68
N GLY A 185 12.51 20.62 16.80
CA GLY A 185 12.31 19.88 18.04
C GLY A 185 13.08 18.54 18.10
N SER A 186 14.05 18.34 17.21
CA SER A 186 14.89 17.13 17.19
C SER A 186 15.65 16.89 18.50
N GLU A 187 15.93 17.94 19.27
CA GLU A 187 16.56 17.88 20.60
C GLU A 187 15.73 17.15 21.66
N ARG A 188 14.41 17.03 21.41
CA ARG A 188 13.46 16.28 22.26
C ARG A 188 13.41 14.80 21.91
N VAL A 189 14.07 14.38 20.82
CA VAL A 189 14.05 12.98 20.36
C VAL A 189 15.18 12.21 21.03
N LYS A 190 14.83 11.19 21.83
CA LYS A 190 15.78 10.24 22.41
C LYS A 190 15.92 9.03 21.51
N VAL A 191 17.11 8.84 20.93
CA VAL A 191 17.40 7.73 20.02
C VAL A 191 18.04 6.58 20.78
N SER A 192 17.51 5.37 20.57
CA SER A 192 18.07 4.12 21.09
C SER A 192 18.19 3.11 19.95
N ILE A 193 19.40 2.62 19.68
CA ILE A 193 19.65 1.63 18.64
C ILE A 193 20.17 0.36 19.35
N SER A 194 19.52 -0.79 19.14
CA SER A 194 19.98 -2.05 19.74
C SER A 194 21.33 -2.46 19.20
N ALA A 195 22.10 -3.25 19.98
CA ALA A 195 23.42 -3.70 19.58
C ALA A 195 23.41 -4.50 18.26
N GLU A 196 22.37 -5.35 18.09
CA GLU A 196 22.17 -6.13 16.87
C GLU A 196 21.86 -5.24 15.66
N ALA A 197 21.09 -4.16 15.86
CA ALA A 197 20.79 -3.19 14.82
C ALA A 197 22.04 -2.36 14.47
N ALA A 198 22.83 -1.93 15.45
CA ALA A 198 24.02 -1.11 15.23
C ALA A 198 25.13 -1.86 14.44
N ALA A 199 25.16 -3.20 14.55
CA ALA A 199 26.14 -4.05 13.87
C ALA A 199 25.77 -4.39 12.41
N ALA A 200 24.62 -3.96 11.91
CA ALA A 200 24.12 -4.34 10.60
C ALA A 200 23.71 -3.11 9.76
N SER A 201 23.49 -3.32 8.47
CA SER A 201 23.03 -2.29 7.54
C SER A 201 21.68 -2.69 6.91
N LEU A 202 20.80 -1.70 6.72
CA LEU A 202 19.55 -1.86 6.02
C LEU A 202 19.78 -1.66 4.51
N LEU A 203 19.26 -2.55 3.69
CA LEU A 203 19.26 -2.36 2.23
C LEU A 203 17.94 -1.68 1.82
N VAL A 204 17.95 -0.38 1.64
CA VAL A 204 16.74 0.43 1.47
C VAL A 204 16.96 1.59 0.50
N LEU A 205 15.86 2.27 0.15
CA LEU A 205 15.89 3.60 -0.47
C LEU A 205 16.03 4.64 0.67
N PRO A 206 17.19 5.32 0.81
CA PRO A 206 17.48 6.13 1.99
C PRO A 206 16.52 7.29 2.22
N ARG A 207 16.27 8.09 1.18
CA ARG A 207 15.44 9.31 1.29
C ARG A 207 13.97 9.00 1.60
N PRO A 208 13.29 8.09 0.87
CA PRO A 208 11.89 7.74 1.19
C PRO A 208 11.74 7.23 2.61
N LEU A 209 12.62 6.32 3.07
CA LEU A 209 12.52 5.77 4.41
C LEU A 209 12.83 6.80 5.50
N ALA A 210 13.83 7.67 5.29
CA ALA A 210 14.13 8.78 6.20
C ALA A 210 12.96 9.77 6.28
N GLN A 211 12.31 10.08 5.16
CA GLN A 211 11.13 10.94 5.10
C GLN A 211 9.93 10.35 5.84
N ALA A 212 9.68 9.04 5.67
CA ALA A 212 8.64 8.33 6.41
C ALA A 212 8.90 8.39 7.93
N LEU A 213 10.13 8.12 8.35
CA LEU A 213 10.54 8.21 9.75
C LEU A 213 10.40 9.64 10.29
N ARG A 214 10.83 10.66 9.52
CA ARG A 214 10.67 12.08 9.86
C ARG A 214 9.20 12.45 10.07
N SER A 215 8.31 11.97 9.21
CA SER A 215 6.86 12.19 9.33
C SER A 215 6.29 11.63 10.62
N LEU A 216 6.70 10.42 11.04
CA LEU A 216 6.30 9.84 12.32
C LEU A 216 6.84 10.65 13.50
N LEU A 217 8.12 11.05 13.46
CA LEU A 217 8.74 11.88 14.50
C LEU A 217 8.06 13.24 14.63
N LYS A 218 7.75 13.91 13.52
CA LYS A 218 7.01 15.17 13.51
C LYS A 218 5.63 15.01 14.13
N ASN A 219 4.88 13.96 13.75
CA ASN A 219 3.57 13.70 14.34
C ASN A 219 3.65 13.47 15.86
N ALA A 220 4.65 12.75 16.33
CA ALA A 220 4.89 12.49 17.74
C ALA A 220 5.25 13.77 18.50
N LEU A 221 6.11 14.62 17.92
CA LEU A 221 6.50 15.91 18.51
C LEU A 221 5.32 16.88 18.58
N ASP A 222 4.51 16.95 17.53
CA ASP A 222 3.31 17.79 17.45
C ASP A 222 2.23 17.38 18.46
N ALA A 223 2.10 16.06 18.72
CA ALA A 223 1.11 15.52 19.67
C ALA A 223 1.56 15.66 21.14
N SER A 224 2.84 15.82 21.39
CA SER A 224 3.45 15.77 22.72
C SER A 224 3.61 17.17 23.34
N PRO A 225 3.31 17.33 24.64
CA PRO A 225 3.66 18.55 25.36
C PRO A 225 5.15 18.90 25.21
N VAL A 226 5.47 20.22 25.27
CA VAL A 226 6.83 20.71 25.02
C VAL A 226 7.87 20.11 25.98
N ASP A 227 7.45 19.82 27.20
CA ASP A 227 8.31 19.27 28.26
C ASP A 227 8.50 17.74 28.18
N THR A 228 7.85 17.07 27.24
CA THR A 228 7.95 15.62 27.10
C THR A 228 8.82 15.24 25.90
N GLY A 229 9.66 14.20 26.07
CA GLY A 229 10.49 13.67 25.00
C GLY A 229 9.75 12.63 24.15
N VAL A 230 10.18 12.50 22.91
CA VAL A 230 9.78 11.42 21.99
C VAL A 230 10.91 10.38 21.95
N ASN A 231 10.57 9.10 22.03
CA ASN A 231 11.55 8.02 21.93
C ASN A 231 11.54 7.43 20.53
N LEU A 232 12.72 7.28 19.94
CA LEU A 232 12.94 6.51 18.73
C LEU A 232 13.75 5.27 19.09
N LEU A 233 13.17 4.09 18.90
CA LEU A 233 13.82 2.81 19.11
C LEU A 233 14.03 2.12 17.78
N VAL A 234 15.28 1.76 17.48
CA VAL A 234 15.64 0.98 16.29
C VAL A 234 16.13 -0.39 16.73
N THR A 235 15.41 -1.42 16.31
CA THR A 235 15.74 -2.83 16.62
C THR A 235 15.77 -3.68 15.36
N ARG A 236 16.51 -4.80 15.44
CA ARG A 236 16.57 -5.82 14.41
C ARG A 236 16.27 -7.15 15.06
N SER A 237 15.28 -7.88 14.57
CA SER A 237 14.90 -9.19 15.08
C SER A 237 14.14 -9.98 14.02
N GLY A 238 14.39 -11.30 13.92
CA GLY A 238 13.63 -12.19 13.04
C GLY A 238 13.70 -11.85 11.54
N GLY A 239 14.76 -11.19 11.07
CA GLY A 239 14.90 -10.79 9.68
C GLY A 239 14.13 -9.52 9.31
N GLU A 240 13.61 -8.80 10.30
CA GLU A 240 12.92 -7.50 10.14
C GLU A 240 13.64 -6.41 10.93
N TRP A 241 13.62 -5.21 10.39
CA TRP A 241 13.96 -3.97 11.06
C TRP A 241 12.70 -3.30 11.60
N ARG A 242 12.75 -2.84 12.82
CA ARG A 242 11.68 -2.10 13.47
C ARG A 242 12.17 -0.73 13.91
N LEU A 243 11.59 0.32 13.31
CA LEU A 243 11.84 1.71 13.62
C LEU A 243 10.60 2.22 14.35
N GLU A 244 10.63 2.21 15.68
CA GLU A 244 9.48 2.55 16.53
C GLU A 244 9.63 3.93 17.12
N VAL A 245 8.64 4.78 16.86
CA VAL A 245 8.49 6.11 17.46
C VAL A 245 7.40 6.04 18.52
N GLN A 246 7.74 6.44 19.74
CA GLN A 246 6.82 6.45 20.87
C GLN A 246 6.74 7.85 21.45
N ASP A 247 5.54 8.38 21.55
CA ASP A 247 5.22 9.64 22.20
C ASP A 247 4.40 9.45 23.48
N ARG A 248 4.29 10.54 24.24
CA ARG A 248 3.42 10.68 25.42
C ARG A 248 2.44 11.83 25.22
N GLY A 249 1.90 11.94 24.01
CA GLY A 249 0.96 12.96 23.64
C GLY A 249 -0.48 12.65 24.03
N SER A 250 -1.40 13.34 23.37
CA SER A 250 -2.85 13.16 23.60
C SER A 250 -3.37 11.78 23.24
N GLY A 251 -2.63 11.02 22.43
CA GLY A 251 -3.11 9.74 21.88
C GLY A 251 -4.33 9.90 20.99
N MET A 252 -4.94 8.77 20.62
CA MET A 252 -6.11 8.69 19.73
C MET A 252 -7.20 7.83 20.37
N THR A 253 -8.47 8.17 20.08
CA THR A 253 -9.59 7.27 20.37
C THR A 253 -9.61 6.11 19.36
N PRO A 254 -10.27 4.98 19.66
CA PRO A 254 -10.36 3.86 18.70
C PRO A 254 -10.93 4.25 17.34
N GLU A 255 -11.88 5.19 17.32
CA GLU A 255 -12.48 5.68 16.07
C GLU A 255 -11.48 6.48 15.27
N VAL A 256 -10.66 7.32 15.90
CA VAL A 256 -9.61 8.10 15.23
C VAL A 256 -8.49 7.18 14.76
N GLU A 257 -8.06 6.22 15.58
CA GLU A 257 -7.01 5.26 15.23
C GLU A 257 -7.38 4.43 13.99
N ALA A 258 -8.63 4.00 13.88
CA ALA A 258 -9.14 3.22 12.74
C ALA A 258 -9.00 3.97 11.40
N HIS A 259 -9.11 5.30 11.40
CA HIS A 259 -9.04 6.15 10.22
C HIS A 259 -7.70 6.89 10.08
N ALA A 260 -6.83 6.83 11.10
CA ALA A 260 -5.60 7.63 11.17
C ALA A 260 -4.63 7.43 10.00
N ILE A 261 -4.70 6.28 9.34
CA ILE A 261 -3.86 5.91 8.19
C ILE A 261 -4.55 6.27 6.85
N GLU A 262 -5.81 6.69 6.86
CA GLU A 262 -6.51 7.09 5.63
C GLU A 262 -5.94 8.41 5.11
N PRO A 263 -5.81 8.58 3.77
CA PRO A 263 -5.32 9.81 3.19
C PRO A 263 -6.27 10.97 3.48
N PHE A 264 -5.71 12.13 3.80
CA PHE A 264 -6.41 13.37 4.15
C PHE A 264 -7.16 13.36 5.48
N PHE A 265 -7.10 12.28 6.25
CA PHE A 265 -7.67 12.25 7.58
C PHE A 265 -6.75 12.98 8.57
N THR A 266 -7.29 13.96 9.27
CA THR A 266 -6.56 14.74 10.29
C THR A 266 -7.50 15.27 11.37
N THR A 267 -7.05 15.22 12.61
CA THR A 267 -7.71 15.86 13.76
C THR A 267 -7.10 17.23 14.09
N LYS A 268 -6.03 17.65 13.38
CA LYS A 268 -5.39 18.94 13.55
C LYS A 268 -6.24 20.05 12.95
N PRO A 269 -6.18 21.29 13.50
CA PRO A 269 -6.86 22.45 12.92
C PRO A 269 -6.47 22.67 11.46
N THR A 270 -7.39 23.26 10.69
CA THR A 270 -7.18 23.55 9.27
C THR A 270 -5.86 24.33 9.05
N GLY A 271 -5.00 23.77 8.19
CA GLY A 271 -3.69 24.35 7.85
C GLY A 271 -2.52 23.90 8.74
N GLN A 272 -2.73 23.02 9.73
CA GLN A 272 -1.66 22.45 10.56
C GLN A 272 -1.33 21.00 10.24
N GLY A 273 -2.06 20.38 9.32
CA GLY A 273 -1.79 19.02 8.84
C GLY A 273 -2.73 18.63 7.72
N MET A 274 -2.21 18.01 6.68
CA MET A 274 -3.01 17.54 5.53
C MET A 274 -3.54 16.12 5.68
N GLY A 275 -3.16 15.41 6.75
CA GLY A 275 -3.55 14.03 6.94
C GLY A 275 -2.87 13.05 5.96
N LEU A 276 -1.70 13.39 5.41
CA LEU A 276 -0.96 12.53 4.48
C LEU A 276 0.22 11.80 5.13
N GLY A 277 0.71 12.28 6.27
CA GLY A 277 1.95 11.78 6.86
C GLY A 277 1.95 10.29 7.21
N LEU A 278 0.95 9.78 7.93
CA LEU A 278 0.82 8.36 8.27
C LEU A 278 0.56 7.50 7.04
N PHE A 279 -0.27 7.98 6.12
CA PHE A 279 -0.55 7.30 4.86
C PHE A 279 0.71 7.11 4.01
N LEU A 280 1.51 8.16 3.81
CA LEU A 280 2.78 8.09 3.07
C LEU A 280 3.80 7.21 3.79
N SER A 281 3.88 7.27 5.11
CA SER A 281 4.74 6.40 5.91
C SER A 281 4.38 4.92 5.72
N LYS A 282 3.08 4.58 5.67
CA LYS A 282 2.60 3.24 5.35
C LYS A 282 2.99 2.84 3.92
N SER A 283 2.75 3.70 2.92
CA SER A 283 3.08 3.42 1.52
C SER A 283 4.58 3.16 1.33
N VAL A 284 5.44 3.91 2.01
CA VAL A 284 6.90 3.70 1.97
C VAL A 284 7.26 2.35 2.61
N ALA A 285 6.68 2.00 3.76
CA ALA A 285 6.92 0.70 4.38
C ALA A 285 6.51 -0.45 3.46
N GLU A 286 5.31 -0.37 2.85
CA GLU A 286 4.80 -1.37 1.90
C GLU A 286 5.65 -1.46 0.63
N GLN A 287 6.18 -0.35 0.12
CA GLN A 287 7.12 -0.34 -1.00
C GLN A 287 8.40 -1.13 -0.68
N HIS A 288 8.86 -1.08 0.57
CA HIS A 288 9.99 -1.89 1.04
C HIS A 288 9.60 -3.34 1.41
N GLY A 289 8.36 -3.75 1.15
CA GLY A 289 7.86 -5.09 1.50
C GLY A 289 7.53 -5.25 2.98
N GLY A 290 7.44 -4.14 3.70
CA GLY A 290 7.15 -4.08 5.12
C GLY A 290 5.74 -3.60 5.43
N ARG A 291 5.56 -3.01 6.62
CA ARG A 291 4.27 -2.51 7.10
C ARG A 291 4.45 -1.38 8.12
N LEU A 292 3.40 -0.59 8.32
CA LEU A 292 3.27 0.35 9.42
C LEU A 292 2.38 -0.27 10.49
N GLU A 293 2.85 -0.32 11.73
CA GLU A 293 2.05 -0.67 12.90
C GLU A 293 1.77 0.59 13.72
N LEU A 294 0.52 0.74 14.13
CA LEU A 294 0.06 1.87 14.93
C LEU A 294 -0.69 1.33 16.14
N ALA A 295 -0.39 1.85 17.31
CA ALA A 295 -1.12 1.57 18.55
C ALA A 295 -1.21 2.85 19.37
N SER A 296 -2.41 3.27 19.72
CA SER A 296 -2.65 4.51 20.43
C SER A 296 -3.68 4.33 21.54
N SER A 297 -3.59 5.17 22.58
CA SER A 297 -4.58 5.23 23.63
C SER A 297 -4.76 6.69 24.05
N ALA A 298 -5.99 7.15 24.09
CA ALA A 298 -6.33 8.52 24.47
C ALA A 298 -5.77 8.88 25.85
N GLY A 299 -5.05 9.99 25.93
CA GLY A 299 -4.42 10.47 27.17
C GLY A 299 -3.12 9.74 27.57
N VAL A 300 -2.69 8.72 26.83
CA VAL A 300 -1.46 7.94 27.12
C VAL A 300 -0.35 8.26 26.12
N GLY A 301 -0.70 8.37 24.83
CA GLY A 301 0.21 8.61 23.73
C GLY A 301 0.05 7.62 22.58
N THR A 302 0.99 7.65 21.63
CA THR A 302 0.98 6.82 20.44
C THR A 302 2.30 6.10 20.26
N ARG A 303 2.24 4.89 19.73
CA ARG A 303 3.36 4.10 19.28
C ARG A 303 3.16 3.79 17.80
N ALA A 304 4.05 4.29 16.96
CA ALA A 304 4.04 4.03 15.51
C ALA A 304 5.36 3.35 15.11
N ALA A 305 5.30 2.23 14.41
CA ALA A 305 6.47 1.48 14.02
C ALA A 305 6.48 1.20 12.50
N LEU A 306 7.55 1.61 11.82
CA LEU A 306 7.87 1.16 10.47
C LEU A 306 8.62 -0.17 10.58
N ILE A 307 8.07 -1.20 9.95
CA ILE A 307 8.67 -2.52 9.89
C ILE A 307 9.10 -2.76 8.46
N VAL A 308 10.37 -3.07 8.26
CA VAL A 308 10.98 -3.32 6.93
C VAL A 308 11.74 -4.63 6.96
N PRO A 309 11.57 -5.52 5.98
CA PRO A 309 12.35 -6.76 5.91
C PRO A 309 13.82 -6.44 5.65
N GLU A 310 14.70 -7.31 6.15
CA GLU A 310 16.14 -7.19 5.94
C GLU A 310 16.53 -7.30 4.47
N ILE A 311 15.81 -8.15 3.72
CA ILE A 311 15.97 -8.34 2.28
C ILE A 311 14.74 -7.74 1.61
N PRO A 312 14.90 -6.60 0.89
CA PRO A 312 13.77 -6.00 0.20
C PRO A 312 13.28 -6.90 -0.95
N PRO A 313 11.99 -6.80 -1.33
CA PRO A 313 11.46 -7.54 -2.47
C PRO A 313 12.24 -7.20 -3.76
N ALA A 314 12.40 -8.18 -4.65
CA ALA A 314 13.20 -8.08 -5.89
C ALA A 314 12.83 -6.89 -6.79
N THR A 315 11.63 -6.34 -6.65
CA THR A 315 11.14 -5.18 -7.40
C THR A 315 11.89 -3.87 -7.08
N ILE A 316 12.52 -3.75 -5.90
CA ILE A 316 13.26 -2.56 -5.49
C ILE A 316 14.72 -2.61 -5.98
N CYS A 317 15.23 -3.80 -6.29
CA CYS A 317 16.56 -3.99 -6.83
C CYS A 317 16.61 -3.67 -8.34
N HIS A 318 16.39 -2.43 -8.74
CA HIS A 318 16.72 -2.01 -10.09
C HIS A 318 18.23 -1.93 -10.22
N SER A 319 18.81 -2.95 -10.89
CA SER A 319 20.20 -2.92 -11.35
C SER A 319 20.39 -1.68 -12.24
N PRO A 320 21.44 -0.87 -12.03
CA PRO A 320 21.73 0.24 -12.94
C PRO A 320 21.92 -0.33 -14.34
N ALA A 321 21.16 0.20 -15.30
CA ALA A 321 21.29 -0.13 -16.69
C ALA A 321 22.77 0.03 -17.08
N GLN A 322 23.44 -1.08 -17.43
CA GLN A 322 24.78 -1.03 -18.01
C GLN A 322 24.74 -0.12 -19.24
N PRO A 323 25.64 0.86 -19.36
CA PRO A 323 25.74 1.64 -20.57
C PRO A 323 26.04 0.68 -21.74
N ARG A 324 25.13 0.61 -22.70
CA ARG A 324 25.38 -0.07 -23.97
C ARG A 324 26.62 0.56 -24.58
N ASN A 325 27.75 -0.14 -24.52
CA ASN A 325 28.91 0.16 -25.32
C ASN A 325 28.46 0.19 -26.79
N ALA A 326 28.36 1.39 -27.34
CA ALA A 326 28.37 1.60 -28.78
C ALA A 326 29.76 1.19 -29.31
N ARG A 327 29.86 -0.01 -29.85
CA ARG A 327 30.90 -0.40 -30.76
C ARG A 327 30.26 -0.74 -32.10
N GLY A 328 30.72 -0.06 -33.13
CA GLY A 328 30.45 -0.37 -34.51
C GLY A 328 30.07 0.86 -35.28
#